data_097371ba31a278b003678844ef9b42f6
#
_entry.id   097371ba31a278b003678844ef9b42f6
#
_cell.length_a   1.000
_cell.length_b   1.000
_cell.length_c   1.000
_cell.angle_alpha   90.00
_cell.angle_beta   90.00
_cell.angle_gamma   90.00
#
_symmetry.space_group_name_H-M   'P 1'
#
loop_
_entity.id
_entity.type
_entity.pdbx_description
1 polymer ?
#
loop_
_entity_poly.entity_id
_entity_poly.type
_entity_poly.pdbx_seq_one_letter_code
_entity_poly.pdbx_strand_id
1 'polypeptide(L)'
;MIINEFTCSGTLLNNVNNDNTPFVLTAWHCIVGETNLNEQNSFVYYFNHESPTCMGGAGSFDYSVTGSTLLATRNENVGSDFALLVMDSPPPEEWNPFYAGWSNDEAAPLISVGIHHPEDDPRKINFDDDYAYSCAWTTPDTHWCLSWDQGGTASGSSGSALFNSEKQVIGANTGSDGPDCSPGPDLYGKFSLSWDGGSNSTRRLKDWLDPDDTGVVAIDGIYTNPSFVLGDINYDGIINILDVILLVNIILGTDDFTDAADMNSDGVSDILDVVLLVNLILG
;
A
#
# COMPACT_ATOMS: atom_id res chain seq x y z
N MET A 1 8.48 -6.82 -2.99
CA MET A 1 8.58 -8.21 -2.46
C MET A 1 9.30 -9.08 -3.47
N ILE A 2 10.27 -9.88 -3.06
CA ILE A 2 10.97 -10.84 -3.93
C ILE A 2 10.64 -12.25 -3.48
N ILE A 3 10.24 -13.10 -4.44
CA ILE A 3 9.89 -14.50 -4.23
C ILE A 3 10.66 -15.31 -5.29
N ASN A 4 11.66 -16.11 -4.88
CA ASN A 4 12.42 -17.01 -5.76
C ASN A 4 12.80 -16.39 -7.13
N GLU A 5 13.47 -15.23 -7.12
CA GLU A 5 13.88 -14.48 -8.32
C GLU A 5 12.73 -13.74 -9.06
N PHE A 6 11.48 -13.86 -8.60
CA PHE A 6 10.37 -13.06 -9.13
C PHE A 6 10.07 -11.89 -8.21
N THR A 7 9.82 -10.74 -8.79
CA THR A 7 9.43 -9.54 -8.07
C THR A 7 7.95 -9.30 -8.22
N CYS A 8 7.33 -8.99 -7.09
CA CYS A 8 5.95 -8.52 -7.03
C CYS A 8 5.85 -7.33 -6.07
N SER A 9 4.80 -6.59 -6.20
CA SER A 9 4.41 -5.57 -5.22
C SER A 9 3.54 -6.18 -4.12
N GLY A 10 3.48 -5.53 -2.97
CA GLY A 10 2.59 -5.90 -1.88
C GLY A 10 2.33 -4.70 -0.99
N THR A 11 1.27 -4.78 -0.20
CA THR A 11 0.82 -3.68 0.66
C THR A 11 0.64 -4.17 2.08
N LEU A 12 1.28 -3.49 3.02
CA LEU A 12 1.11 -3.72 4.45
C LEU A 12 -0.29 -3.23 4.85
N LEU A 13 -1.10 -4.10 5.47
CA LEU A 13 -2.49 -3.81 5.82
C LEU A 13 -2.69 -3.63 7.31
N ASN A 14 -3.52 -2.66 7.66
CA ASN A 14 -4.11 -2.51 9.00
C ASN A 14 -5.24 -3.54 9.22
N ASN A 15 -5.56 -3.79 10.48
CA ASN A 15 -6.72 -4.57 10.92
C ASN A 15 -7.58 -3.76 11.90
N VAL A 16 -8.78 -4.24 12.21
CA VAL A 16 -9.74 -3.52 13.09
C VAL A 16 -9.20 -3.28 14.51
N ASN A 17 -8.24 -4.08 14.96
CA ASN A 17 -7.65 -3.95 16.29
C ASN A 17 -6.54 -2.89 16.35
N ASN A 18 -6.04 -2.42 15.19
CA ASN A 18 -4.91 -1.50 15.09
C ASN A 18 -3.67 -1.99 15.89
N ASP A 19 -3.39 -3.29 15.83
CA ASP A 19 -2.40 -3.97 16.68
C ASP A 19 -1.02 -4.14 16.01
N ASN A 20 -0.85 -3.52 14.83
CA ASN A 20 0.38 -3.58 14.03
C ASN A 20 0.79 -5.00 13.61
N THR A 21 -0.16 -5.95 13.57
CA THR A 21 0.11 -7.26 12.98
C THR A 21 0.51 -7.07 11.52
N PRO A 22 1.70 -7.57 11.10
CA PRO A 22 2.29 -7.22 9.81
C PRO A 22 1.69 -8.03 8.66
N PHE A 23 0.41 -7.82 8.39
CA PHE A 23 -0.29 -8.42 7.26
C PHE A 23 0.16 -7.80 5.95
N VAL A 24 0.46 -8.63 4.96
CA VAL A 24 0.80 -8.20 3.59
C VAL A 24 -0.20 -8.78 2.62
N LEU A 25 -0.89 -7.90 1.90
CA LEU A 25 -1.71 -8.25 0.75
C LEU A 25 -0.85 -8.24 -0.52
N THR A 26 -0.98 -9.27 -1.32
CA THR A 26 -0.40 -9.37 -2.67
C THR A 26 -1.31 -10.23 -3.55
N ALA A 27 -0.92 -10.50 -4.81
CA ALA A 27 -1.65 -11.39 -5.69
C ALA A 27 -1.31 -12.87 -5.42
N TRP A 28 -2.27 -13.77 -5.68
CA TRP A 28 -2.04 -15.21 -5.59
C TRP A 28 -1.00 -15.69 -6.60
N HIS A 29 -1.04 -15.17 -7.84
CA HIS A 29 -0.10 -15.61 -8.88
C HIS A 29 1.37 -15.26 -8.54
N CYS A 30 1.60 -14.31 -7.62
CA CYS A 30 2.94 -14.02 -7.09
C CYS A 30 3.52 -15.14 -6.21
N ILE A 31 2.66 -15.98 -5.63
CA ILE A 31 3.05 -17.05 -4.69
C ILE A 31 2.80 -18.45 -5.25
N VAL A 32 2.47 -18.58 -6.53
CA VAL A 32 2.20 -19.89 -7.18
C VAL A 32 3.43 -20.77 -7.12
N GLY A 33 3.26 -21.96 -6.57
CA GLY A 33 4.37 -22.90 -6.37
C GLY A 33 5.01 -22.82 -4.98
N GLU A 34 4.81 -21.72 -4.26
CA GLU A 34 5.42 -21.41 -2.96
C GLU A 34 4.48 -21.77 -1.78
N THR A 35 3.84 -22.95 -1.84
CA THR A 35 2.86 -23.37 -0.85
C THR A 35 3.50 -24.07 0.36
N ASN A 36 4.79 -24.28 0.31
CA ASN A 36 5.49 -24.96 1.41
C ASN A 36 6.12 -23.92 2.36
N LEU A 37 6.05 -24.18 3.66
CA LEU A 37 6.52 -23.28 4.72
C LEU A 37 8.01 -22.91 4.60
N ASN A 38 8.85 -23.80 4.03
CA ASN A 38 10.28 -23.53 3.89
C ASN A 38 10.56 -22.48 2.78
N GLU A 39 9.69 -22.40 1.77
CA GLU A 39 9.80 -21.44 0.68
C GLU A 39 9.32 -20.06 1.12
N GLN A 40 8.22 -20.00 1.87
CA GLN A 40 7.70 -18.74 2.43
C GLN A 40 8.69 -18.06 3.40
N ASN A 41 9.54 -18.80 4.08
CA ASN A 41 10.61 -18.28 4.91
C ASN A 41 11.73 -17.58 4.08
N SER A 42 11.75 -17.73 2.77
CA SER A 42 12.71 -17.08 1.87
C SER A 42 12.19 -15.79 1.24
N PHE A 43 10.90 -15.44 1.45
CA PHE A 43 10.34 -14.20 0.92
C PHE A 43 11.02 -12.99 1.56
N VAL A 44 11.44 -12.04 0.72
CA VAL A 44 12.07 -10.80 1.17
C VAL A 44 11.17 -9.63 0.84
N TYR A 45 10.85 -8.84 1.84
CA TYR A 45 10.03 -7.65 1.74
C TYR A 45 10.91 -6.42 1.86
N TYR A 46 10.96 -5.59 0.82
CA TYR A 46 11.68 -4.33 0.83
C TYR A 46 10.72 -3.19 1.12
N PHE A 47 11.13 -2.32 2.04
CA PHE A 47 10.41 -1.11 2.44
C PHE A 47 11.18 0.12 1.96
N ASN A 48 10.50 1.25 1.84
CA ASN A 48 11.10 2.54 1.49
C ASN A 48 11.99 2.49 0.23
N HIS A 49 11.70 1.55 -0.70
CA HIS A 49 12.40 1.48 -1.98
C HIS A 49 11.81 2.53 -2.92
N GLU A 50 12.29 3.77 -2.79
CA GLU A 50 11.80 4.92 -3.53
C GLU A 50 12.95 5.80 -4.03
N SER A 51 12.68 6.57 -5.08
CA SER A 51 13.66 7.52 -5.61
C SER A 51 13.77 8.71 -4.66
N PRO A 52 14.98 9.17 -4.34
CA PRO A 52 15.17 10.32 -3.46
C PRO A 52 14.71 11.64 -4.08
N THR A 53 14.46 11.66 -5.38
CA THR A 53 13.98 12.85 -6.12
C THR A 53 13.04 12.47 -7.26
N CYS A 54 12.18 13.41 -7.69
CA CYS A 54 11.31 13.22 -8.86
C CYS A 54 12.08 13.01 -10.19
N MET A 55 13.36 13.32 -10.24
CA MET A 55 14.19 13.15 -11.43
C MET A 55 14.88 11.78 -11.49
N GLY A 56 14.53 10.87 -10.57
CA GLY A 56 15.05 9.54 -10.49
C GLY A 56 16.22 9.39 -9.52
N GLY A 57 16.83 8.24 -9.58
CA GLY A 57 17.84 7.72 -8.66
C GLY A 57 17.44 6.32 -8.21
N ALA A 58 18.43 5.49 -7.90
CA ALA A 58 18.16 4.15 -7.38
C ALA A 58 17.56 4.27 -5.97
N GLY A 59 16.49 3.53 -5.70
CA GLY A 59 16.00 3.33 -4.35
C GLY A 59 16.98 2.51 -3.51
N SER A 60 16.88 2.59 -2.18
CA SER A 60 17.64 1.73 -1.29
C SER A 60 16.98 0.36 -1.15
N PHE A 61 17.80 -0.68 -0.98
CA PHE A 61 17.40 -2.03 -0.57
C PHE A 61 17.82 -2.34 0.88
N ASP A 62 18.20 -1.33 1.66
CA ASP A 62 18.69 -1.50 3.02
C ASP A 62 17.58 -1.90 4.00
N TYR A 63 16.33 -1.55 3.70
CA TYR A 63 15.17 -1.77 4.54
C TYR A 63 14.47 -3.07 4.13
N SER A 64 14.84 -4.20 4.71
CA SER A 64 14.25 -5.48 4.36
C SER A 64 13.88 -6.34 5.56
N VAL A 65 12.74 -7.05 5.44
CA VAL A 65 12.28 -8.10 6.37
C VAL A 65 12.17 -9.40 5.59
N THR A 66 12.57 -10.50 6.19
CA THR A 66 12.54 -11.82 5.54
C THR A 66 11.65 -12.78 6.32
N GLY A 67 10.92 -13.61 5.59
CA GLY A 67 10.06 -14.65 6.14
C GLY A 67 8.63 -14.21 6.37
N SER A 68 7.71 -15.11 6.09
CA SER A 68 6.27 -14.92 6.29
C SER A 68 5.54 -16.25 6.28
N THR A 69 4.29 -16.22 6.70
CA THR A 69 3.34 -17.34 6.65
C THR A 69 2.14 -16.96 5.80
N LEU A 70 1.75 -17.82 4.85
CA LEU A 70 0.52 -17.65 4.06
C LEU A 70 -0.70 -17.96 4.94
N LEU A 71 -1.62 -17.01 5.04
CA LEU A 71 -2.83 -17.10 5.84
C LEU A 71 -4.05 -17.45 5.00
N ALA A 72 -4.27 -16.71 3.91
CA ALA A 72 -5.43 -16.89 3.05
C ALA A 72 -5.10 -16.58 1.60
N THR A 73 -5.78 -17.26 0.66
CA THR A 73 -5.58 -17.04 -0.76
C THR A 73 -6.73 -17.56 -1.61
N ARG A 74 -6.95 -16.91 -2.76
CA ARG A 74 -7.80 -17.41 -3.86
C ARG A 74 -7.16 -17.06 -5.18
N ASN A 75 -7.13 -18.03 -6.10
CA ASN A 75 -6.54 -17.82 -7.40
C ASN A 75 -7.48 -17.01 -8.34
N GLU A 76 -6.90 -16.49 -9.41
CA GLU A 76 -7.56 -15.67 -10.43
C GLU A 76 -8.64 -16.42 -11.23
N ASN A 77 -8.60 -17.76 -11.24
CA ASN A 77 -9.55 -18.56 -12.02
C ASN A 77 -10.90 -18.72 -11.33
N VAL A 78 -10.96 -18.61 -10.00
CA VAL A 78 -12.17 -18.81 -9.19
C VAL A 78 -12.43 -17.65 -8.22
N GLY A 79 -11.60 -16.62 -8.23
CA GLY A 79 -11.68 -15.52 -7.28
C GLY A 79 -10.99 -14.26 -7.77
N SER A 80 -10.54 -13.47 -6.81
CA SER A 80 -9.97 -12.14 -6.97
C SER A 80 -8.44 -12.11 -6.92
N ASP A 81 -7.77 -13.24 -7.17
CA ASP A 81 -6.31 -13.32 -7.26
C ASP A 81 -5.59 -12.69 -6.04
N PHE A 82 -5.98 -13.03 -4.83
CA PHE A 82 -5.33 -12.48 -3.65
C PHE A 82 -4.53 -13.50 -2.86
N ALA A 83 -3.51 -13.04 -2.18
CA ALA A 83 -2.82 -13.73 -1.10
C ALA A 83 -2.62 -12.78 0.08
N LEU A 84 -2.97 -13.24 1.28
CA LEU A 84 -2.68 -12.59 2.53
C LEU A 84 -1.59 -13.37 3.26
N LEU A 85 -0.49 -12.70 3.55
CA LEU A 85 0.60 -13.24 4.35
C LEU A 85 0.71 -12.46 5.66
N VAL A 86 1.30 -13.07 6.67
CA VAL A 86 1.79 -12.37 7.85
C VAL A 86 3.31 -12.52 7.89
N MET A 87 4.05 -11.41 7.99
CA MET A 87 5.51 -11.48 8.11
C MET A 87 5.91 -12.06 9.47
N ASP A 88 7.03 -12.77 9.51
CA ASP A 88 7.57 -13.38 10.74
C ASP A 88 8.00 -12.33 11.78
N SER A 89 8.31 -11.12 11.31
CA SER A 89 8.61 -9.97 12.14
C SER A 89 8.03 -8.71 11.52
N PRO A 90 7.48 -7.77 12.31
CA PRO A 90 7.05 -6.48 11.78
C PRO A 90 8.26 -5.67 11.29
N PRO A 91 8.07 -4.75 10.33
CA PRO A 91 9.09 -3.77 10.00
C PRO A 91 9.41 -2.92 11.24
N PRO A 92 10.69 -2.58 11.47
CA PRO A 92 11.08 -1.71 12.56
C PRO A 92 10.33 -0.38 12.59
N GLU A 93 9.97 0.10 13.77
CA GLU A 93 9.21 1.36 13.92
C GLU A 93 9.98 2.59 13.39
N GLU A 94 11.32 2.56 13.49
CA GLU A 94 12.19 3.61 12.94
C GLU A 94 12.15 3.74 11.40
N TRP A 95 11.56 2.76 10.69
CA TRP A 95 11.29 2.86 9.25
C TRP A 95 9.97 3.57 8.95
N ASN A 96 9.26 3.96 10.00
CA ASN A 96 7.95 4.59 9.94
C ASN A 96 6.95 3.85 9.02
N PRO A 97 6.73 2.54 9.22
CA PRO A 97 5.86 1.78 8.34
C PRO A 97 4.41 2.25 8.46
N PHE A 98 3.78 2.40 7.30
CA PHE A 98 2.36 2.70 7.19
C PHE A 98 1.58 1.41 6.92
N TYR A 99 0.61 1.11 7.76
CA TYR A 99 -0.35 0.03 7.58
C TYR A 99 -1.58 0.60 6.89
N ALA A 100 -1.78 0.25 5.63
CA ALA A 100 -2.86 0.80 4.83
C ALA A 100 -4.23 0.37 5.34
N GLY A 101 -5.17 1.31 5.37
CA GLY A 101 -6.58 1.01 5.58
C GLY A 101 -7.16 0.28 4.37
N TRP A 102 -8.36 -0.22 4.52
CA TRP A 102 -9.05 -0.95 3.47
C TRP A 102 -10.56 -0.71 3.51
N SER A 103 -11.21 -0.98 2.38
CA SER A 103 -12.66 -1.00 2.28
C SER A 103 -13.13 -2.27 1.57
N ASN A 104 -14.11 -2.95 2.17
CA ASN A 104 -14.80 -4.08 1.56
C ASN A 104 -16.11 -3.69 0.88
N ASP A 105 -16.33 -2.38 0.65
CA ASP A 105 -17.47 -1.89 -0.13
C ASP A 105 -17.40 -2.42 -1.57
N GLU A 106 -18.56 -2.77 -2.12
CA GLU A 106 -18.71 -3.24 -3.50
C GLU A 106 -18.92 -2.09 -4.50
N ALA A 107 -19.02 -0.85 -4.03
CA ALA A 107 -19.18 0.30 -4.88
C ALA A 107 -17.95 0.53 -5.77
N ALA A 108 -18.17 0.80 -7.04
CA ALA A 108 -17.09 1.13 -7.96
C ALA A 108 -16.42 2.46 -7.55
N PRO A 109 -15.09 2.54 -7.48
CA PRO A 109 -14.41 3.76 -7.13
C PRO A 109 -14.59 4.82 -8.23
N LEU A 110 -14.76 6.08 -7.83
CA LEU A 110 -14.87 7.23 -8.73
C LEU A 110 -13.50 7.70 -9.20
N ILE A 111 -12.51 7.53 -8.36
CA ILE A 111 -11.12 7.92 -8.54
C ILE A 111 -10.30 6.75 -8.02
N SER A 112 -9.22 6.44 -8.71
CA SER A 112 -8.33 5.36 -8.31
C SER A 112 -6.87 5.80 -8.28
N VAL A 113 -6.13 5.29 -7.32
CA VAL A 113 -4.69 5.49 -7.20
C VAL A 113 -4.02 4.12 -7.08
N GLY A 114 -2.99 3.88 -7.89
CA GLY A 114 -2.13 2.70 -7.80
C GLY A 114 -0.76 3.08 -7.26
N ILE A 115 -0.23 2.28 -6.33
CA ILE A 115 1.15 2.44 -5.84
C ILE A 115 1.85 1.09 -5.97
N HIS A 116 2.94 1.04 -6.75
CA HIS A 116 3.54 -0.20 -7.19
C HIS A 116 5.05 -0.07 -7.47
N HIS A 117 5.71 -1.21 -7.73
CA HIS A 117 7.12 -1.32 -8.11
C HIS A 117 7.23 -2.03 -9.48
N PRO A 118 7.09 -1.31 -10.61
CA PRO A 118 7.21 -1.91 -11.93
C PRO A 118 8.67 -2.20 -12.26
N GLU A 119 8.98 -3.35 -12.85
CA GLU A 119 10.32 -3.75 -13.33
C GLU A 119 11.44 -3.61 -12.28
N ASP A 120 11.13 -3.88 -11.01
CA ASP A 120 12.04 -3.69 -9.85
C ASP A 120 12.44 -2.23 -9.59
N ASP A 121 11.78 -1.30 -10.25
CA ASP A 121 12.01 0.13 -10.10
C ASP A 121 11.59 0.63 -8.70
N PRO A 122 12.15 1.75 -8.25
CA PRO A 122 11.61 2.50 -7.12
C PRO A 122 10.11 2.77 -7.27
N ARG A 123 9.43 2.87 -6.14
CA ARG A 123 7.99 3.07 -6.05
C ARG A 123 7.46 4.10 -7.05
N LYS A 124 6.41 3.74 -7.77
CA LYS A 124 5.68 4.59 -8.71
C LYS A 124 4.24 4.75 -8.25
N ILE A 125 3.61 5.83 -8.72
CA ILE A 125 2.22 6.14 -8.46
C ILE A 125 1.49 6.37 -9.77
N ASN A 126 0.27 5.83 -9.87
CA ASN A 126 -0.63 5.99 -11.01
C ASN A 126 -1.92 6.69 -10.55
N PHE A 127 -2.53 7.44 -11.44
CA PHE A 127 -3.79 8.13 -11.19
C PHE A 127 -4.79 7.85 -12.32
N ASP A 128 -6.04 7.63 -11.91
CA ASP A 128 -7.21 7.52 -12.78
C ASP A 128 -8.35 8.32 -12.15
N ASP A 129 -8.89 9.32 -12.85
CA ASP A 129 -9.99 10.16 -12.39
C ASP A 129 -11.34 9.75 -13.00
N ASP A 130 -11.36 8.65 -13.74
CA ASP A 130 -12.54 7.99 -14.27
C ASP A 130 -13.04 6.86 -13.37
N TYR A 131 -14.30 6.45 -13.58
CA TYR A 131 -14.89 5.30 -12.89
C TYR A 131 -14.20 3.99 -13.30
N ALA A 132 -13.67 3.26 -12.33
CA ALA A 132 -13.38 1.85 -12.56
C ALA A 132 -14.69 1.07 -12.77
N TYR A 133 -14.64 0.04 -13.58
CA TYR A 133 -15.81 -0.81 -13.83
C TYR A 133 -15.53 -2.26 -13.44
N SER A 134 -16.62 -3.00 -13.15
CA SER A 134 -16.53 -4.42 -12.84
C SER A 134 -16.23 -5.23 -14.10
N CYS A 135 -15.26 -6.12 -14.02
CA CYS A 135 -14.85 -6.94 -15.15
C CYS A 135 -14.43 -8.35 -14.73
N ALA A 136 -13.97 -9.14 -15.68
CA ALA A 136 -13.50 -10.50 -15.48
C ALA A 136 -12.01 -10.62 -15.85
N TRP A 137 -11.23 -11.30 -15.02
CA TRP A 137 -10.03 -11.96 -15.51
C TRP A 137 -10.43 -13.27 -16.19
N THR A 138 -10.89 -14.24 -15.42
CA THR A 138 -11.47 -15.51 -15.89
C THR A 138 -12.93 -15.63 -15.46
N THR A 139 -13.21 -15.31 -14.19
CA THR A 139 -14.56 -15.34 -13.61
C THR A 139 -15.18 -13.94 -13.69
N PRO A 140 -16.45 -13.83 -14.11
CA PRO A 140 -17.16 -12.53 -14.19
C PRO A 140 -17.17 -11.79 -12.86
N ASP A 141 -17.11 -10.46 -12.94
CA ASP A 141 -17.29 -9.53 -11.81
C ASP A 141 -16.29 -9.65 -10.67
N THR A 142 -15.14 -10.28 -10.90
CA THR A 142 -14.12 -10.51 -9.87
C THR A 142 -13.09 -9.40 -9.75
N HIS A 143 -13.02 -8.51 -10.74
CA HIS A 143 -11.98 -7.48 -10.81
C HIS A 143 -12.56 -6.09 -11.05
N TRP A 144 -11.82 -5.08 -10.60
CA TRP A 144 -11.91 -3.71 -11.08
C TRP A 144 -11.04 -3.58 -12.32
N CYS A 145 -11.60 -3.03 -13.40
CA CYS A 145 -10.88 -2.63 -14.61
C CYS A 145 -10.83 -1.12 -14.71
N LEU A 146 -9.68 -0.58 -15.02
CA LEU A 146 -9.45 0.85 -15.18
C LEU A 146 -8.31 1.11 -16.17
N SER A 147 -8.24 2.33 -16.68
CA SER A 147 -7.16 2.76 -17.58
C SER A 147 -6.55 4.05 -17.03
N TRP A 148 -5.28 4.01 -16.71
CA TRP A 148 -4.62 5.11 -16.04
C TRP A 148 -4.53 6.37 -16.92
N ASP A 149 -4.94 7.52 -16.37
CA ASP A 149 -4.69 8.83 -16.96
C ASP A 149 -3.24 9.24 -16.87
N GLN A 150 -2.59 8.83 -15.77
CA GLN A 150 -1.16 9.07 -15.52
C GLN A 150 -0.52 7.82 -14.97
N GLY A 151 0.60 7.43 -15.57
CA GLY A 151 1.35 6.24 -15.19
C GLY A 151 0.94 5.02 -16.00
N GLY A 152 1.13 3.84 -15.44
CA GLY A 152 0.84 2.54 -16.05
C GLY A 152 1.53 1.43 -15.26
N THR A 153 1.10 0.19 -15.43
CA THR A 153 1.70 -0.98 -14.78
C THR A 153 2.64 -1.73 -15.71
N ALA A 154 3.54 -2.49 -15.13
CA ALA A 154 4.46 -3.39 -15.85
C ALA A 154 4.71 -4.63 -14.99
N SER A 155 5.57 -5.54 -15.47
CA SER A 155 6.03 -6.69 -14.69
C SER A 155 6.54 -6.23 -13.31
N GLY A 156 6.20 -6.92 -12.23
CA GLY A 156 6.51 -6.51 -10.85
C GLY A 156 5.43 -5.65 -10.17
N SER A 157 4.51 -5.03 -10.94
CA SER A 157 3.34 -4.34 -10.37
C SER A 157 2.31 -5.28 -9.75
N SER A 158 2.35 -6.57 -10.13
CA SER A 158 1.51 -7.65 -9.59
C SER A 158 1.40 -7.59 -8.08
N GLY A 159 0.18 -7.66 -7.54
CA GLY A 159 -0.10 -7.62 -6.09
C GLY A 159 -0.11 -6.22 -5.47
N SER A 160 0.19 -5.16 -6.24
CA SER A 160 0.09 -3.78 -5.75
C SER A 160 -1.36 -3.40 -5.43
N ALA A 161 -1.53 -2.51 -4.45
CA ALA A 161 -2.85 -2.07 -4.06
C ALA A 161 -3.45 -1.04 -5.02
N LEU A 162 -4.76 -1.15 -5.21
CA LEU A 162 -5.63 -0.11 -5.74
C LEU A 162 -6.27 0.62 -4.55
N PHE A 163 -6.18 1.93 -4.53
CA PHE A 163 -6.77 2.78 -3.50
C PHE A 163 -7.96 3.57 -4.04
N ASN A 164 -8.98 3.79 -3.20
CA ASN A 164 -10.07 4.72 -3.45
C ASN A 164 -9.70 6.16 -3.05
N SER A 165 -10.65 7.10 -3.20
CA SER A 165 -10.51 8.51 -2.81
C SER A 165 -10.21 8.72 -1.32
N GLU A 166 -10.65 7.79 -0.46
CA GLU A 166 -10.43 7.79 0.99
C GLU A 166 -9.07 7.16 1.38
N LYS A 167 -8.22 6.83 0.39
CA LYS A 167 -6.91 6.20 0.56
C LYS A 167 -6.99 4.79 1.17
N GLN A 168 -8.08 4.08 0.94
CA GLN A 168 -8.31 2.72 1.42
C GLN A 168 -8.08 1.71 0.29
N VAL A 169 -7.47 0.58 0.61
CA VAL A 169 -7.24 -0.52 -0.33
C VAL A 169 -8.56 -1.16 -0.71
N ILE A 170 -8.85 -1.21 -2.01
CA ILE A 170 -10.05 -1.79 -2.60
C ILE A 170 -9.77 -2.93 -3.58
N GLY A 171 -8.50 -3.22 -3.85
CA GLY A 171 -8.09 -4.30 -4.74
C GLY A 171 -6.59 -4.54 -4.77
N ALA A 172 -6.19 -5.65 -5.40
CA ALA A 172 -4.80 -6.00 -5.66
C ALA A 172 -4.59 -6.29 -7.16
N ASN A 173 -3.49 -5.80 -7.73
CA ASN A 173 -3.20 -5.92 -9.16
C ASN A 173 -2.99 -7.37 -9.59
N THR A 174 -3.77 -7.81 -10.58
CA THR A 174 -3.63 -9.11 -11.24
C THR A 174 -2.80 -9.00 -12.51
N GLY A 175 -2.94 -7.91 -13.24
CA GLY A 175 -2.23 -7.69 -14.50
C GLY A 175 -2.93 -6.70 -15.41
N SER A 176 -2.53 -6.68 -16.66
CA SER A 176 -3.05 -5.80 -17.71
C SER A 176 -3.41 -6.61 -18.96
N ASP A 177 -4.43 -6.18 -19.70
CA ASP A 177 -4.76 -6.69 -21.04
C ASP A 177 -3.92 -6.05 -22.15
N GLY A 178 -3.00 -5.14 -21.80
CA GLY A 178 -2.12 -4.43 -22.73
C GLY A 178 -0.65 -4.82 -22.58
N PRO A 179 0.21 -4.41 -23.51
CA PRO A 179 1.66 -4.48 -23.31
C PRO A 179 2.10 -3.52 -22.20
N ASP A 180 3.21 -3.86 -21.52
CA ASP A 180 3.78 -3.10 -20.43
C ASP A 180 3.81 -1.59 -20.71
N CYS A 181 3.41 -0.79 -19.73
CA CYS A 181 3.33 0.67 -19.78
C CYS A 181 2.47 1.21 -20.94
N SER A 182 1.52 0.43 -21.45
CA SER A 182 0.58 0.83 -22.51
C SER A 182 -0.80 1.11 -21.93
N PRO A 183 -1.58 2.02 -22.53
CA PRO A 183 -2.97 2.24 -22.15
C PRO A 183 -3.83 1.03 -22.56
N GLY A 184 -3.91 0.04 -21.69
CA GLY A 184 -4.87 -1.06 -21.71
C GLY A 184 -5.54 -1.10 -20.35
N PRO A 185 -6.69 -1.73 -20.17
CA PRO A 185 -7.26 -1.84 -18.84
C PRO A 185 -6.34 -2.69 -17.96
N ASP A 186 -5.96 -2.12 -16.83
CA ASP A 186 -5.38 -2.84 -15.72
C ASP A 186 -6.48 -3.46 -14.87
N LEU A 187 -6.21 -4.67 -14.37
CA LEU A 187 -7.17 -5.47 -13.63
C LEU A 187 -6.70 -5.66 -12.18
N TYR A 188 -7.56 -5.27 -11.26
CA TYR A 188 -7.33 -5.40 -9.82
C TYR A 188 -8.39 -6.30 -9.20
N GLY A 189 -7.97 -7.41 -8.60
CA GLY A 189 -8.89 -8.30 -7.89
C GLY A 189 -9.60 -7.56 -6.75
N LYS A 190 -10.92 -7.63 -6.72
CA LYS A 190 -11.75 -6.88 -5.76
C LYS A 190 -11.48 -7.31 -4.32
N PHE A 191 -11.18 -6.34 -3.45
CA PHE A 191 -11.02 -6.58 -2.02
C PHE A 191 -12.31 -7.11 -1.37
N SER A 192 -13.48 -6.61 -1.77
CA SER A 192 -14.80 -7.06 -1.30
C SER A 192 -15.02 -8.55 -1.55
N LEU A 193 -14.60 -9.08 -2.71
CA LEU A 193 -14.67 -10.51 -2.99
C LEU A 193 -13.61 -11.33 -2.24
N SER A 194 -12.47 -10.73 -1.94
CA SER A 194 -11.45 -11.33 -1.08
C SER A 194 -11.90 -11.38 0.38
N TRP A 195 -12.76 -10.43 0.78
CA TRP A 195 -13.24 -10.25 2.15
C TRP A 195 -14.02 -11.47 2.64
N ASP A 196 -15.09 -11.86 1.97
CA ASP A 196 -15.99 -12.94 2.40
C ASP A 196 -16.34 -13.96 1.30
N GLY A 197 -15.69 -13.89 0.14
CA GLY A 197 -15.97 -14.78 -0.99
C GLY A 197 -15.52 -16.23 -0.81
N GLY A 198 -14.86 -16.57 0.28
CA GLY A 198 -14.36 -17.90 0.60
C GLY A 198 -15.17 -18.61 1.70
N SER A 199 -15.06 -19.94 1.76
CA SER A 199 -15.82 -20.77 2.70
C SER A 199 -15.19 -20.89 4.10
N ASN A 200 -13.95 -20.44 4.27
CA ASN A 200 -13.18 -20.55 5.53
C ASN A 200 -12.03 -19.54 5.58
N SER A 201 -11.35 -19.45 6.72
CA SER A 201 -10.28 -18.49 6.98
C SER A 201 -9.09 -18.55 6.02
N THR A 202 -8.82 -19.71 5.40
CA THR A 202 -7.73 -19.81 4.41
C THR A 202 -8.13 -19.31 3.02
N ARG A 203 -9.35 -18.82 2.85
CA ARG A 203 -9.94 -18.42 1.56
C ARG A 203 -10.55 -17.02 1.57
N ARG A 204 -10.45 -16.27 2.69
CA ARG A 204 -11.05 -14.96 2.85
C ARG A 204 -10.23 -14.08 3.82
N LEU A 205 -10.35 -12.77 3.68
CA LEU A 205 -9.60 -11.80 4.47
C LEU A 205 -10.23 -11.53 5.84
N LYS A 206 -11.57 -11.56 5.94
CA LYS A 206 -12.30 -11.08 7.12
C LYS A 206 -11.87 -11.77 8.42
N ASP A 207 -11.58 -13.06 8.40
CA ASP A 207 -11.20 -13.79 9.62
C ASP A 207 -9.85 -13.32 10.22
N TRP A 208 -9.06 -12.61 9.42
CA TRP A 208 -7.74 -12.09 9.79
C TRP A 208 -7.76 -10.59 10.09
N LEU A 209 -8.49 -9.83 9.27
CA LEU A 209 -8.53 -8.37 9.37
C LEU A 209 -9.65 -7.86 10.28
N ASP A 210 -10.70 -8.67 10.53
CA ASP A 210 -11.82 -8.42 11.45
C ASP A 210 -12.17 -9.71 12.21
N PRO A 211 -11.27 -10.22 13.08
CA PRO A 211 -11.45 -11.51 13.75
C PRO A 211 -12.66 -11.54 14.70
N ASP A 212 -13.09 -10.39 15.19
CA ASP A 212 -14.24 -10.26 16.07
C ASP A 212 -15.57 -10.07 15.33
N ASP A 213 -15.56 -10.10 13.98
CA ASP A 213 -16.73 -9.95 13.10
C ASP A 213 -17.55 -8.69 13.47
N THR A 214 -16.84 -7.55 13.57
CA THR A 214 -17.44 -6.28 14.01
C THR A 214 -18.43 -5.72 12.99
N GLY A 215 -18.35 -6.20 11.75
CA GLY A 215 -19.16 -5.73 10.63
C GLY A 215 -18.74 -4.37 10.07
N VAL A 216 -17.53 -3.93 10.38
CA VAL A 216 -16.98 -2.69 9.80
C VAL A 216 -16.74 -2.88 8.30
N VAL A 217 -17.11 -1.86 7.52
CA VAL A 217 -16.99 -1.88 6.06
C VAL A 217 -15.66 -1.30 5.60
N ALA A 218 -15.10 -0.38 6.35
CA ALA A 218 -13.84 0.27 6.04
C ALA A 218 -13.10 0.74 7.28
N ILE A 219 -11.78 0.76 7.23
CA ILE A 219 -10.92 1.35 8.25
C ILE A 219 -9.85 2.22 7.61
N ASP A 220 -9.34 3.17 8.35
CA ASP A 220 -8.23 4.02 7.92
C ASP A 220 -6.88 3.33 8.13
N GLY A 221 -5.88 3.80 7.40
CA GLY A 221 -4.50 3.38 7.62
C GLY A 221 -3.90 4.05 8.84
N ILE A 222 -2.87 3.42 9.40
CA ILE A 222 -2.14 3.92 10.56
C ILE A 222 -0.63 3.84 10.37
N TYR A 223 0.10 4.74 11.00
CA TYR A 223 1.54 4.57 11.26
C TYR A 223 1.76 3.84 12.58
N THR A 224 2.81 3.06 12.69
CA THR A 224 3.16 2.35 13.94
C THR A 224 3.53 3.30 15.06
N ASN A 225 4.11 4.42 14.72
CA ASN A 225 4.38 5.51 15.65
C ASN A 225 3.36 6.64 15.40
N PRO A 226 2.26 6.69 16.16
CA PRO A 226 1.27 7.76 16.02
C PRO A 226 1.84 9.15 16.37
N SER A 227 3.03 9.20 16.97
CA SER A 227 3.75 10.44 17.19
C SER A 227 4.51 10.95 15.96
N PHE A 228 4.60 10.16 14.88
CA PHE A 228 5.23 10.59 13.64
C PHE A 228 4.20 10.69 12.51
N VAL A 229 3.48 11.78 12.49
CA VAL A 229 2.74 12.20 11.29
C VAL A 229 3.56 13.31 10.64
N LEU A 230 3.98 13.11 9.40
CA LEU A 230 4.74 14.13 8.67
C LEU A 230 3.92 15.42 8.62
N GLY A 231 4.48 16.50 9.16
CA GLY A 231 3.79 17.79 9.31
C GLY A 231 3.05 17.98 10.63
N ASP A 232 2.89 16.96 11.49
CA ASP A 232 2.42 17.09 12.86
C ASP A 232 3.64 17.27 13.79
N ILE A 233 4.14 18.47 13.85
CA ILE A 233 5.40 18.79 14.51
C ILE A 233 5.27 18.86 16.03
N ASN A 234 4.05 19.15 16.51
CA ASN A 234 3.73 19.18 17.93
C ASN A 234 3.22 17.82 18.46
N TYR A 235 3.05 16.83 17.57
CA TYR A 235 2.57 15.47 17.90
C TYR A 235 1.20 15.44 18.58
N ASP A 236 0.29 16.37 18.23
CA ASP A 236 -1.07 16.41 18.77
C ASP A 236 -2.10 15.62 17.92
N GLY A 237 -1.66 15.05 16.80
CA GLY A 237 -2.47 14.29 15.86
C GLY A 237 -3.25 15.16 14.87
N ILE A 238 -3.02 16.47 14.82
CA ILE A 238 -3.76 17.41 13.97
C ILE A 238 -2.77 18.31 13.22
N ILE A 239 -2.60 18.11 11.93
CA ILE A 239 -1.79 19.00 11.10
C ILE A 239 -2.54 20.32 10.89
N ASN A 240 -1.99 21.42 11.46
CA ASN A 240 -2.61 22.74 11.41
C ASN A 240 -1.57 23.88 11.45
N ILE A 241 -2.05 25.13 11.61
CA ILE A 241 -1.17 26.31 11.62
C ILE A 241 -0.14 26.31 12.76
N LEU A 242 -0.39 25.58 13.86
CA LEU A 242 0.57 25.50 14.96
C LEU A 242 1.84 24.77 14.55
N ASP A 243 1.71 23.74 13.70
CA ASP A 243 2.86 23.00 13.14
C ASP A 243 3.69 23.89 12.21
N VAL A 244 3.03 24.74 11.42
CA VAL A 244 3.76 25.73 10.58
C VAL A 244 4.58 26.68 11.44
N ILE A 245 4.07 27.10 12.59
CA ILE A 245 4.80 27.97 13.52
C ILE A 245 6.01 27.22 14.09
N LEU A 246 5.86 25.96 14.46
CA LEU A 246 6.96 25.14 14.98
C LEU A 246 8.02 24.88 13.90
N LEU A 247 7.60 24.57 12.67
CA LEU A 247 8.52 24.42 11.55
C LEU A 247 9.36 25.68 11.32
N VAL A 248 8.73 26.84 11.35
CA VAL A 248 9.46 28.13 11.25
C VAL A 248 10.44 28.31 12.41
N ASN A 249 10.08 27.91 13.61
CA ASN A 249 10.98 27.98 14.77
C ASN A 249 12.21 27.06 14.61
N ILE A 250 12.00 25.85 14.09
CA ILE A 250 13.09 24.90 13.76
C ILE A 250 14.05 25.54 12.74
N ILE A 251 13.51 26.11 11.65
CA ILE A 251 14.29 26.78 10.62
C ILE A 251 15.09 27.97 11.18
N LEU A 252 14.52 28.69 12.13
CA LEU A 252 15.18 29.80 12.80
C LEU A 252 16.19 29.35 13.89
N GLY A 253 16.27 28.04 14.16
CA GLY A 253 17.17 27.46 15.15
C GLY A 253 16.77 27.76 16.60
N THR A 254 15.47 28.01 16.85
CA THR A 254 14.91 28.22 18.19
C THR A 254 14.36 26.94 18.78
N ASP A 255 14.03 25.95 17.95
CA ASP A 255 13.59 24.62 18.33
C ASP A 255 14.46 23.54 17.66
N ASP A 256 14.52 22.35 18.25
CA ASP A 256 15.32 21.23 17.73
C ASP A 256 14.67 20.64 16.46
N PHE A 257 15.51 20.11 15.57
CA PHE A 257 15.06 19.38 14.38
C PHE A 257 14.21 18.15 14.77
N THR A 258 13.15 17.92 14.02
CA THR A 258 12.33 16.71 14.08
C THR A 258 12.06 16.20 12.68
N ASP A 259 12.02 14.88 12.49
CA ASP A 259 11.73 14.27 11.18
C ASP A 259 10.34 14.65 10.67
N ALA A 260 9.39 14.99 11.56
CA ALA A 260 8.06 15.50 11.18
C ALA A 260 8.11 16.87 10.47
N ALA A 261 9.21 17.59 10.60
CA ALA A 261 9.42 18.92 10.01
C ALA A 261 10.08 18.87 8.62
N ASP A 262 10.59 17.72 8.19
CA ASP A 262 11.19 17.51 6.87
C ASP A 262 10.15 16.95 5.89
N MET A 263 9.34 17.84 5.33
CA MET A 263 8.20 17.51 4.49
C MET A 263 8.57 16.92 3.13
N ASN A 264 9.79 17.15 2.67
CA ASN A 264 10.30 16.65 1.39
C ASN A 264 11.30 15.49 1.55
N SER A 265 11.66 15.14 2.78
CA SER A 265 12.60 14.07 3.14
C SER A 265 13.99 14.26 2.54
N ASP A 266 14.48 15.51 2.46
CA ASP A 266 15.85 15.84 1.97
C ASP A 266 16.88 15.93 3.09
N GLY A 267 16.47 15.73 4.35
CA GLY A 267 17.31 15.76 5.55
C GLY A 267 17.53 17.16 6.12
N VAL A 268 16.83 18.18 5.63
CA VAL A 268 16.96 19.57 6.07
C VAL A 268 15.58 20.20 6.19
N SER A 269 15.25 20.78 7.35
CA SER A 269 14.04 21.59 7.44
C SER A 269 14.32 23.02 6.94
N ASP A 270 13.69 23.41 5.84
CA ASP A 270 13.83 24.72 5.24
C ASP A 270 12.50 25.31 4.73
N ILE A 271 12.58 26.38 3.95
CA ILE A 271 11.38 27.08 3.45
C ILE A 271 10.55 26.22 2.49
N LEU A 272 11.12 25.20 1.86
CA LEU A 272 10.38 24.29 0.98
C LEU A 272 9.40 23.45 1.80
N ASP A 273 9.82 23.03 3.00
CA ASP A 273 8.95 22.26 3.91
C ASP A 273 7.78 23.10 4.41
N VAL A 274 8.03 24.38 4.71
CA VAL A 274 6.93 25.31 5.05
C VAL A 274 5.91 25.40 3.93
N VAL A 275 6.37 25.51 2.67
CA VAL A 275 5.46 25.57 1.52
C VAL A 275 4.67 24.28 1.37
N LEU A 276 5.31 23.13 1.55
CA LEU A 276 4.65 21.83 1.48
C LEU A 276 3.63 21.65 2.59
N LEU A 277 3.99 22.00 3.84
CA LEU A 277 3.08 21.90 4.98
C LEU A 277 1.87 22.84 4.81
N VAL A 278 2.07 24.06 4.37
CA VAL A 278 0.97 24.99 4.10
C VAL A 278 0.06 24.46 2.99
N ASN A 279 0.61 23.91 1.92
CA ASN A 279 -0.19 23.31 0.85
C ASN A 279 -1.00 22.11 1.37
N LEU A 280 -0.42 21.28 2.24
CA LEU A 280 -1.13 20.16 2.86
C LEU A 280 -2.33 20.64 3.72
N ILE A 281 -2.17 21.73 4.45
CA ILE A 281 -3.24 22.31 5.29
C ILE A 281 -4.35 22.94 4.46
N LEU A 282 -4.01 23.52 3.32
CA LEU A 282 -4.97 24.24 2.47
C LEU A 282 -5.73 23.34 1.47
N GLY A 283 -5.26 22.09 1.23
CA GLY A 283 -5.86 21.09 0.35
C GLY A 283 -5.46 21.29 -1.09
#